data_3d004bd88f75e2a2d30a7251603e767e
#
_entry.id   3d004bd88f75e2a2d30a7251603e767e
#
_cell.length_a   1.000
_cell.length_b   1.000
_cell.length_c   1.000
_cell.angle_alpha   90.00
_cell.angle_beta   90.00
_cell.angle_gamma   90.00
#
_symmetry.space_group_name_H-M   'P 1'
#
loop_
_entity.id
_entity.type
_entity.pdbx_description
1 polymer ?
#
loop_
_entity_poly.entity_id
_entity_poly.type
_entity_poly.pdbx_seq_one_letter_code
_entity_poly.pdbx_strand_id
1 'polypeptide(L)'
;MRQVPTAENQPPEEWETMRKRHKLGDEQIRAIWEWSHGMAESYDDMNFTPPSLSRISAPTLIVYGDRDFLYPVEMGVEMYRAIPQSALWVVPNGGHGPIFFDAAAQFAQMALTFFRTPVKSHP
;
A
#
# COMPACT_ATOMS: atom_id res chain seq x y z
N MET A 1 11.91 -10.40 -15.83
CA MET A 1 10.69 -9.57 -15.73
C MET A 1 9.55 -10.44 -15.23
N ARG A 2 8.88 -10.08 -14.12
CA ARG A 2 7.64 -10.75 -13.73
C ARG A 2 6.58 -10.39 -14.77
N GLN A 3 5.93 -11.38 -15.35
CA GLN A 3 4.79 -11.14 -16.24
C GLN A 3 3.65 -10.53 -15.41
N VAL A 4 3.02 -9.48 -15.95
CA VAL A 4 1.81 -8.92 -15.34
C VAL A 4 0.70 -9.96 -15.39
N PRO A 5 -0.03 -10.20 -14.29
CA PRO A 5 -1.10 -11.20 -14.25
C PRO A 5 -2.21 -10.91 -15.26
N THR A 6 -2.56 -11.90 -16.06
CA THR A 6 -3.77 -11.94 -16.91
C THR A 6 -4.54 -13.21 -16.62
N ALA A 7 -5.82 -13.28 -16.98
CA ALA A 7 -6.61 -14.48 -16.79
C ALA A 7 -6.02 -15.73 -17.46
N GLU A 8 -5.36 -15.55 -18.61
CA GLU A 8 -4.80 -16.61 -19.45
C GLU A 8 -3.49 -17.15 -18.89
N ASN A 9 -2.73 -16.34 -18.12
CA ASN A 9 -1.42 -16.74 -17.60
C ASN A 9 -1.44 -17.21 -16.14
N GLN A 10 -2.66 -17.28 -15.52
CA GLN A 10 -2.79 -17.75 -14.15
C GLN A 10 -2.90 -19.26 -14.07
N PRO A 11 -2.15 -19.91 -13.15
CA PRO A 11 -2.23 -21.33 -12.92
C PRO A 11 -3.57 -21.73 -12.28
N PRO A 12 -4.01 -23.03 -12.41
CA PRO A 12 -5.28 -23.49 -11.86
C PRO A 12 -5.49 -23.23 -10.37
N GLU A 13 -4.44 -23.35 -9.58
CA GLU A 13 -4.47 -23.11 -8.12
C GLU A 13 -4.77 -21.64 -7.77
N GLU A 14 -4.33 -20.70 -8.60
CA GLU A 14 -4.68 -19.30 -8.40
C GLU A 14 -6.14 -19.03 -8.72
N TRP A 15 -6.68 -19.65 -9.76
CA TRP A 15 -8.10 -19.61 -10.06
C TRP A 15 -8.95 -20.15 -8.91
N GLU A 16 -8.56 -21.25 -8.31
CA GLU A 16 -9.27 -21.80 -7.14
C GLU A 16 -9.23 -20.86 -5.95
N THR A 17 -8.07 -20.23 -5.70
CA THR A 17 -7.88 -19.25 -4.65
C THR A 17 -8.79 -18.03 -4.86
N MET A 18 -8.84 -17.53 -6.09
CA MET A 18 -9.70 -16.40 -6.44
C MET A 18 -11.19 -16.75 -6.30
N ARG A 19 -11.62 -17.93 -6.72
CA ARG A 19 -13.02 -18.40 -6.55
C ARG A 19 -13.45 -18.51 -5.09
N LYS A 20 -12.53 -18.83 -4.18
CA LYS A 20 -12.81 -18.83 -2.73
C LYS A 20 -13.06 -17.42 -2.18
N ARG A 21 -12.37 -16.42 -2.73
CA ARG A 21 -12.41 -15.02 -2.27
C ARG A 21 -13.51 -14.20 -2.95
N HIS A 22 -13.77 -14.45 -4.25
CA HIS A 22 -14.67 -13.66 -5.08
C HIS A 22 -15.93 -14.46 -5.44
N LYS A 23 -17.10 -13.96 -5.02
CA LYS A 23 -18.36 -14.73 -5.06
C LYS A 23 -19.23 -14.46 -6.29
N LEU A 24 -18.83 -13.52 -7.16
CA LEU A 24 -19.58 -13.19 -8.38
C LEU A 24 -19.11 -13.99 -9.61
N GLY A 25 -18.32 -15.05 -9.40
CA GLY A 25 -17.92 -15.98 -10.44
C GLY A 25 -16.69 -15.57 -11.24
N ASP A 26 -16.40 -16.36 -12.28
CA ASP A 26 -15.17 -16.25 -13.06
C ASP A 26 -15.09 -14.96 -13.88
N GLU A 27 -16.22 -14.36 -14.25
CA GLU A 27 -16.23 -13.05 -14.93
C GLU A 27 -15.66 -11.93 -14.04
N GLN A 28 -16.04 -11.91 -12.76
CA GLN A 28 -15.45 -10.97 -11.79
C GLN A 28 -13.94 -11.17 -11.67
N ILE A 29 -13.51 -12.42 -11.60
CA ILE A 29 -12.09 -12.77 -11.47
C ILE A 29 -11.30 -12.32 -12.71
N ARG A 30 -11.84 -12.55 -13.91
CA ARG A 30 -11.24 -12.05 -15.16
C ARG A 30 -11.12 -10.53 -15.16
N ALA A 31 -12.19 -9.82 -14.82
CA ALA A 31 -12.20 -8.37 -14.76
C ALA A 31 -11.15 -7.82 -13.75
N ILE A 32 -10.95 -8.47 -12.60
CA ILE A 32 -9.92 -8.10 -11.63
C ILE A 32 -8.51 -8.21 -12.24
N TRP A 33 -8.22 -9.28 -12.94
CA TRP A 33 -6.92 -9.45 -13.59
C TRP A 33 -6.71 -8.49 -14.77
N GLU A 34 -7.76 -8.25 -15.57
CA GLU A 34 -7.72 -7.26 -16.66
C GLU A 34 -7.46 -5.86 -16.13
N TRP A 35 -8.11 -5.47 -15.04
CA TRP A 35 -7.85 -4.19 -14.36
C TRP A 35 -6.43 -4.11 -13.82
N SER A 36 -5.96 -5.16 -13.16
CA SER A 36 -4.58 -5.22 -12.66
C SER A 36 -3.55 -5.11 -13.78
N HIS A 37 -3.84 -5.72 -14.95
CA HIS A 37 -3.01 -5.61 -16.13
C HIS A 37 -3.03 -4.19 -16.71
N GLY A 38 -4.22 -3.60 -16.85
CA GLY A 38 -4.39 -2.22 -17.34
C GLY A 38 -3.68 -1.18 -16.47
N MET A 39 -3.66 -1.37 -15.14
CA MET A 39 -2.92 -0.49 -14.22
C MET A 39 -1.41 -0.54 -14.46
N ALA A 40 -0.86 -1.65 -14.94
CA ALA A 40 0.57 -1.75 -15.26
C ALA A 40 0.98 -0.91 -16.49
N GLU A 41 0.03 -0.56 -17.35
CA GLU A 41 0.22 0.28 -18.53
C GLU A 41 -0.19 1.74 -18.31
N SER A 42 -0.87 2.04 -17.19
CA SER A 42 -1.35 3.38 -16.83
C SER A 42 -0.36 4.05 -15.89
N TYR A 43 0.57 4.81 -16.43
CA TYR A 43 1.61 5.48 -15.66
C TYR A 43 1.12 6.74 -14.93
N ASP A 44 0.04 7.36 -15.41
CA ASP A 44 -0.44 8.64 -14.89
C ASP A 44 -1.33 8.49 -13.65
N ASP A 45 -2.04 7.37 -13.51
CA ASP A 45 -3.00 7.15 -12.43
C ASP A 45 -2.34 6.89 -11.06
N MET A 46 -1.07 6.47 -11.06
CA MET A 46 -0.31 6.11 -9.86
C MET A 46 0.93 7.00 -9.66
N ASN A 47 0.98 8.15 -10.31
CA ASN A 47 2.13 9.04 -10.24
C ASN A 47 2.07 9.97 -9.01
N PHE A 48 2.36 9.45 -7.84
CA PHE A 48 2.45 10.21 -6.60
C PHE A 48 3.84 10.84 -6.43
N THR A 49 4.11 11.86 -7.22
CA THR A 49 5.35 12.63 -7.11
C THR A 49 5.33 13.58 -5.90
N PRO A 50 6.49 14.03 -5.38
CA PRO A 50 6.56 15.00 -4.30
C PRO A 50 5.67 16.24 -4.46
N PRO A 51 5.55 16.88 -5.66
CA PRO A 51 4.59 17.96 -5.88
C PRO A 51 3.11 17.56 -5.69
N SER A 52 2.74 16.33 -6.03
CA SER A 52 1.38 15.84 -5.80
C SER A 52 1.16 15.54 -4.32
N LEU A 53 2.11 14.93 -3.65
CA LEU A 53 2.08 14.61 -2.23
C LEU A 53 2.03 15.87 -1.35
N SER A 54 2.70 16.96 -1.75
CA SER A 54 2.69 18.23 -1.02
C SER A 54 1.32 18.91 -0.95
N ARG A 55 0.38 18.49 -1.78
CA ARG A 55 -1.01 18.97 -1.77
C ARG A 55 -1.89 18.28 -0.73
N ILE A 56 -1.40 17.21 -0.11
CA ILE A 56 -2.14 16.52 0.96
C ILE A 56 -2.11 17.39 2.21
N SER A 57 -3.27 17.96 2.55
CA SER A 57 -3.46 18.79 3.75
C SER A 57 -3.92 18.02 4.98
N ALA A 58 -4.38 16.79 4.79
CA ALA A 58 -4.83 15.94 5.89
C ALA A 58 -3.66 15.46 6.75
N PRO A 59 -3.79 15.40 8.08
CA PRO A 59 -2.85 14.70 8.94
C PRO A 59 -2.66 13.26 8.47
N THR A 60 -1.43 12.86 8.17
CA THR A 60 -1.12 11.58 7.52
C THR A 60 -0.13 10.77 8.35
N LEU A 61 -0.50 9.55 8.73
CA LEU A 61 0.41 8.58 9.32
C LEU A 61 0.91 7.63 8.23
N ILE A 62 2.20 7.66 7.97
CA ILE A 62 2.89 6.75 7.05
C ILE A 62 3.47 5.61 7.88
N VAL A 63 3.14 4.36 7.51
CA VAL A 63 3.63 3.17 8.20
C VAL A 63 4.40 2.30 7.22
N TYR A 64 5.65 2.01 7.55
CA TYR A 64 6.54 1.21 6.71
C TYR A 64 7.24 0.11 7.51
N GLY A 65 7.53 -1.02 6.87
CA GLY A 65 8.43 -2.03 7.40
C GLY A 65 9.86 -1.80 6.89
N ASP A 66 10.86 -1.88 7.77
CA ASP A 66 12.26 -1.70 7.38
C ASP A 66 12.83 -2.89 6.57
N ARG A 67 12.07 -3.98 6.46
CA ARG A 67 12.38 -5.19 5.69
C ARG A 67 11.36 -5.45 4.58
N ASP A 68 10.68 -4.40 4.10
CA ASP A 68 9.77 -4.54 2.97
C ASP A 68 10.58 -4.91 1.71
N PHE A 69 10.23 -6.08 1.13
CA PHE A 69 10.91 -6.62 -0.05
C PHE A 69 10.34 -6.09 -1.37
N LEU A 70 9.19 -5.40 -1.32
CA LEU A 70 8.53 -4.82 -2.49
C LEU A 70 8.87 -3.34 -2.66
N TYR A 71 8.83 -2.60 -1.56
CA TYR A 71 9.04 -1.16 -1.55
C TYR A 71 10.07 -0.78 -0.49
N PRO A 72 11.19 -0.15 -0.88
CA PRO A 72 12.22 0.27 0.06
C PRO A 72 11.71 1.37 1.00
N VAL A 73 12.18 1.37 2.24
CA VAL A 73 11.77 2.31 3.29
C VAL A 73 12.03 3.78 2.91
N GLU A 74 12.96 4.02 2.02
CA GLU A 74 13.28 5.34 1.45
C GLU A 74 12.06 5.99 0.78
N MET A 75 11.16 5.20 0.19
CA MET A 75 9.90 5.72 -0.35
C MET A 75 9.01 6.29 0.75
N GLY A 76 8.93 5.63 1.90
CA GLY A 76 8.22 6.16 3.07
C GLY A 76 8.84 7.47 3.59
N VAL A 77 10.17 7.57 3.56
CA VAL A 77 10.88 8.81 3.92
C VAL A 77 10.61 9.93 2.92
N GLU A 78 10.56 9.62 1.62
CA GLU A 78 10.21 10.60 0.58
C GLU A 78 8.78 11.13 0.78
N MET A 79 7.81 10.23 1.00
CA MET A 79 6.44 10.61 1.30
C MET A 79 6.35 11.49 2.56
N TYR A 80 7.06 11.10 3.63
CA TYR A 80 7.13 11.88 4.86
C TYR A 80 7.65 13.29 4.64
N ARG A 81 8.69 13.46 3.82
CA ARG A 81 9.25 14.78 3.50
C ARG A 81 8.34 15.62 2.60
N ALA A 82 7.55 14.97 1.75
CA ALA A 82 6.69 15.66 0.79
C ALA A 82 5.34 16.07 1.38
N ILE A 83 4.77 15.30 2.33
CA ILE A 83 3.46 15.58 2.93
C ILE A 83 3.63 16.49 4.15
N PRO A 84 3.10 17.73 4.12
CA PRO A 84 3.40 18.74 5.16
C PRO A 84 3.01 18.35 6.58
N GLN A 85 1.89 17.63 6.74
CA GLN A 85 1.37 17.21 8.04
C GLN A 85 1.44 15.68 8.15
N SER A 86 2.63 15.12 8.05
CA SER A 86 2.83 13.70 8.16
C SER A 86 3.67 13.29 9.37
N ALA A 87 3.48 12.06 9.80
CA ALA A 87 4.32 11.35 10.74
C ALA A 87 4.74 10.02 10.10
N LEU A 88 5.98 9.61 10.33
CA LEU A 88 6.51 8.34 9.83
C LEU A 88 6.75 7.39 10.99
N TRP A 89 6.18 6.20 10.89
CA TRP A 89 6.45 5.09 11.78
C TRP A 89 7.05 3.94 10.99
N VAL A 90 8.31 3.64 11.27
CA VAL A 90 9.00 2.48 10.70
C VAL A 90 8.94 1.33 11.71
N VAL A 91 8.38 0.21 11.29
CA VAL A 91 8.25 -1.01 12.11
C VAL A 91 9.51 -1.84 11.97
N PRO A 92 10.31 -2.04 13.04
CA PRO A 92 11.53 -2.82 12.98
C PRO A 92 11.25 -4.28 12.60
N ASN A 93 12.04 -4.83 11.68
CA ASN A 93 11.89 -6.16 11.10
C ASN A 93 10.52 -6.38 10.41
N GLY A 94 9.76 -5.32 10.15
CA GLY A 94 8.49 -5.37 9.45
C GLY A 94 8.68 -5.60 7.95
N GLY A 95 7.92 -6.53 7.38
CA GLY A 95 7.84 -6.76 5.94
C GLY A 95 6.78 -5.88 5.27
N HIS A 96 6.31 -6.34 4.11
CA HIS A 96 5.21 -5.70 3.40
C HIS A 96 3.89 -5.80 4.19
N GLY A 97 3.27 -4.67 4.48
CA GLY A 97 2.06 -4.63 5.32
C GLY A 97 2.32 -4.84 6.81
N PRO A 98 3.21 -4.07 7.45
CA PRO A 98 3.67 -4.29 8.83
C PRO A 98 2.63 -3.95 9.90
N ILE A 99 1.37 -3.78 9.51
CA ILE A 99 0.22 -3.46 10.37
C ILE A 99 -0.65 -4.68 10.67
N PHE A 100 -0.32 -5.82 10.08
CA PHE A 100 -1.10 -7.06 10.23
C PHE A 100 -0.46 -8.03 11.22
N PHE A 101 -1.18 -9.10 11.55
CA PHE A 101 -0.75 -10.21 12.39
C PHE A 101 -0.24 -9.74 13.77
N ASP A 102 0.97 -10.08 14.14
CA ASP A 102 1.55 -9.78 15.45
C ASP A 102 1.72 -8.27 15.72
N ALA A 103 1.84 -7.47 14.66
CA ALA A 103 1.95 -6.01 14.77
C ALA A 103 0.60 -5.28 14.88
N ALA A 104 -0.52 -5.97 14.69
CA ALA A 104 -1.84 -5.33 14.63
C ALA A 104 -2.21 -4.55 15.91
N ALA A 105 -1.92 -5.11 17.09
CA ALA A 105 -2.21 -4.45 18.37
C ALA A 105 -1.38 -3.18 18.56
N GLN A 106 -0.09 -3.23 18.20
CA GLN A 106 0.81 -2.09 18.28
C GLN A 106 0.40 -1.01 17.26
N PHE A 107 0.03 -1.41 16.05
CA PHE A 107 -0.49 -0.49 15.04
C PHE A 107 -1.76 0.22 15.53
N ALA A 108 -2.73 -0.51 16.10
CA ALA A 108 -3.96 0.08 16.60
C ALA A 108 -3.69 1.14 17.68
N GLN A 109 -2.76 0.86 18.60
CA GLN A 109 -2.36 1.83 19.64
C GLN A 109 -1.67 3.07 19.03
N MET A 110 -0.76 2.87 18.07
CA MET A 110 -0.06 3.97 17.39
C MET A 110 -1.06 4.84 16.61
N ALA A 111 -1.96 4.23 15.86
CA ALA A 111 -3.00 4.94 15.10
C ALA A 111 -3.93 5.75 16.02
N LEU A 112 -4.38 5.16 17.12
CA LEU A 112 -5.21 5.87 18.12
C LEU A 112 -4.47 7.05 18.74
N THR A 113 -3.19 6.90 19.04
CA THR A 113 -2.35 7.99 19.55
C THR A 113 -2.21 9.09 18.52
N PHE A 114 -1.94 8.73 17.27
CA PHE A 114 -1.84 9.67 16.15
C PHE A 114 -3.13 10.48 15.97
N PHE A 115 -4.29 9.84 15.95
CA PHE A 115 -5.57 10.54 15.78
C PHE A 115 -5.95 11.47 16.95
N ARG A 116 -5.37 11.26 18.12
CA ARG A 116 -5.61 12.09 19.31
C ARG A 116 -4.61 13.21 19.48
N THR A 117 -3.50 13.18 18.74
CA THR A 117 -2.39 14.13 18.90
C THR A 117 -2.31 15.01 17.65
N PRO A 118 -2.34 16.35 17.78
CA PRO A 118 -2.15 17.24 16.63
C PRO A 118 -0.79 16.99 15.99
N VAL A 119 -0.77 16.76 14.69
CA VAL A 119 0.47 16.62 13.92
C VAL A 119 1.08 17.99 13.71
N LYS A 120 2.37 18.12 14.03
CA LYS A 120 3.14 19.35 13.76
C LYS A 120 3.62 19.29 12.31
N SER A 121 3.52 20.42 11.62
CA SER A 121 4.15 20.54 10.29
C SER A 121 5.66 20.37 10.40
N HIS A 122 6.27 19.86 9.35
CA HIS A 122 7.72 19.80 9.25
C HIS A 122 8.32 21.19 9.33
N PRO A 123 9.51 21.31 9.93
CA PRO A 123 10.24 22.57 9.95
C PRO A 123 10.66 23.03 8.55
#